data_61959ac0501c8789be8e19c959e221b9
#
_entry.id   61959ac0501c8789be8e19c959e221b9
#
_cell.length_a   1.000
_cell.length_b   1.000
_cell.length_c   1.000
_cell.angle_alpha   90.00
_cell.angle_beta   90.00
_cell.angle_gamma   90.00
#
_symmetry.space_group_name_H-M   'P 1'
#
loop_
_entity.id
_entity.type
_entity.pdbx_description
1 polymer ?
#
loop_
_entity_poly.entity_id
_entity_poly.type
_entity_poly.pdbx_seq_one_letter_code
_entity_poly.pdbx_strand_id
1 'polypeptide(L)'
;MKTDDLAQWRIDNVPAYNRNKMKLGVFATNVSNGTTMTEAPTSFVSTYDHNVEIAKLADSLGFELLVPVGRWKHFGGSTTFNGNNIEVFTWATAMACNTTSIMVCATSHTPTAHPLFAAKQAASIDNISKGRFGLNIVCGWFKPEIEMFGKEQLPHGERYEMAAEWVTCVKRAWTEQDFTHTGKYYSIKDGYLSPKPIQQPGPILLNAGNSEDGREFSAKEMDFNFITITTADDAKKLVKDISKRAASYKRTCGVMSQAFVCCRDTEQEAQEAYDAILQEGDWEAAKNVMDLLGIESSSFNSTINEFSERFVAGWGGYPLVGTPEQVVEKIKELSDFGVEGLILSWLDFRQELQYFGEKVLPLLEQEGLRFSFNGK
;
A
#
# COMPACT_ATOMS: atom_id res chain seq x y z
N MET A 1 24.40 -16.24 2.87
CA MET A 1 23.95 -16.44 1.48
C MET A 1 24.67 -15.46 0.60
N LYS A 2 25.17 -15.84 -0.60
CA LYS A 2 25.75 -14.88 -1.54
C LYS A 2 24.65 -13.96 -2.07
N THR A 3 25.01 -12.78 -2.59
CA THR A 3 24.04 -11.78 -3.05
C THR A 3 23.09 -12.33 -4.13
N ASP A 4 23.63 -13.10 -5.07
CA ASP A 4 22.84 -13.74 -6.15
C ASP A 4 21.90 -14.82 -5.63
N ASP A 5 22.35 -15.59 -4.62
CA ASP A 5 21.50 -16.61 -3.96
C ASP A 5 20.34 -15.96 -3.20
N LEU A 6 20.53 -14.76 -2.62
CA LEU A 6 19.49 -14.02 -1.93
C LEU A 6 18.44 -13.46 -2.89
N ALA A 7 18.87 -12.90 -4.02
CA ALA A 7 17.96 -12.39 -5.03
C ALA A 7 17.07 -13.52 -5.60
N GLN A 8 17.66 -14.66 -5.91
CA GLN A 8 16.90 -15.83 -6.38
C GLN A 8 15.94 -16.35 -5.31
N TRP A 9 16.40 -16.43 -4.04
CA TRP A 9 15.53 -16.85 -2.95
C TRP A 9 14.30 -15.93 -2.79
N ARG A 10 14.48 -14.61 -2.92
CA ARG A 10 13.38 -13.65 -2.88
C ARG A 10 12.39 -13.88 -4.02
N ILE A 11 12.87 -14.09 -5.24
CA ILE A 11 12.01 -14.37 -6.41
C ILE A 11 11.16 -15.62 -6.17
N ASP A 12 11.72 -16.64 -5.56
CA ASP A 12 11.08 -17.94 -5.38
C ASP A 12 10.16 -18.00 -4.15
N ASN A 13 10.36 -17.12 -3.15
CA ASN A 13 9.70 -17.22 -1.84
C ASN A 13 8.91 -16.00 -1.42
N VAL A 14 9.15 -14.81 -2.01
CA VAL A 14 8.49 -13.57 -1.63
C VAL A 14 7.57 -13.10 -2.75
N PRO A 15 6.24 -13.10 -2.56
CA PRO A 15 5.28 -12.82 -3.64
C PRO A 15 5.53 -11.51 -4.39
N ALA A 16 5.93 -10.45 -3.68
CA ALA A 16 6.23 -9.15 -4.30
C ALA A 16 7.44 -9.16 -5.26
N TYR A 17 8.26 -10.21 -5.23
CA TYR A 17 9.42 -10.39 -6.13
C TYR A 17 9.21 -11.46 -7.20
N ASN A 18 8.02 -12.06 -7.30
CA ASN A 18 7.74 -13.05 -8.31
C ASN A 18 7.97 -12.50 -9.75
N ARG A 19 7.86 -13.36 -10.76
CA ARG A 19 8.18 -13.03 -12.15
C ARG A 19 7.09 -12.25 -12.88
N ASN A 20 5.95 -11.96 -12.25
CA ASN A 20 4.93 -11.10 -12.84
C ASN A 20 5.51 -9.71 -13.09
N LYS A 21 5.33 -9.15 -14.28
CA LYS A 21 5.73 -7.77 -14.57
C LYS A 21 4.89 -6.79 -13.77
N MET A 22 3.58 -7.04 -13.70
CA MET A 22 2.63 -6.27 -12.91
C MET A 22 2.16 -7.09 -11.71
N LYS A 23 2.58 -6.72 -10.49
CA LYS A 23 2.07 -7.26 -9.23
C LYS A 23 0.73 -6.63 -8.92
N LEU A 24 -0.19 -7.40 -8.38
CA LEU A 24 -1.49 -6.91 -7.96
C LEU A 24 -1.66 -7.08 -6.45
N GLY A 25 -2.23 -6.07 -5.82
CA GLY A 25 -2.58 -6.13 -4.42
C GLY A 25 -4.00 -5.65 -4.18
N VAL A 26 -4.54 -5.95 -3.00
CA VAL A 26 -5.82 -5.41 -2.52
C VAL A 26 -5.54 -4.42 -1.40
N PHE A 27 -6.19 -3.25 -1.44
CA PHE A 27 -5.95 -2.13 -0.54
C PHE A 27 -7.14 -1.84 0.37
N ALA A 28 -6.87 -1.51 1.64
CA ALA A 28 -7.78 -0.82 2.56
C ALA A 28 -9.03 -1.60 3.01
N THR A 29 -9.02 -2.93 2.98
CA THR A 29 -10.18 -3.72 3.45
C THR A 29 -10.37 -3.69 4.97
N ASN A 30 -9.33 -3.28 5.73
CA ASN A 30 -9.35 -3.19 7.19
C ASN A 30 -10.07 -1.95 7.75
N VAL A 31 -10.52 -1.03 6.89
CA VAL A 31 -11.17 0.22 7.29
C VAL A 31 -12.54 0.39 6.65
N SER A 32 -13.45 1.08 7.34
CA SER A 32 -14.77 1.40 6.78
C SER A 32 -14.65 2.24 5.51
N ASN A 33 -15.49 1.98 4.53
CA ASN A 33 -15.50 2.60 3.21
C ASN A 33 -14.26 2.30 2.33
N GLY A 34 -13.29 1.51 2.82
CA GLY A 34 -12.06 1.24 2.07
C GLY A 34 -11.33 2.53 1.69
N THR A 35 -11.25 2.80 0.39
CA THR A 35 -10.69 4.07 -0.15
C THR A 35 -11.74 5.02 -0.71
N THR A 36 -13.02 4.65 -0.72
CA THR A 36 -14.08 5.38 -1.42
C THR A 36 -14.91 6.20 -0.43
N MET A 37 -14.91 7.52 -0.59
CA MET A 37 -15.61 8.47 0.27
C MET A 37 -17.01 8.73 -0.28
N THR A 38 -17.93 7.77 -0.11
CA THR A 38 -19.27 7.83 -0.71
C THR A 38 -20.31 7.12 0.16
N GLU A 39 -21.57 7.54 0.06
CA GLU A 39 -22.74 6.85 0.58
C GLU A 39 -23.40 5.94 -0.48
N ALA A 40 -22.80 5.82 -1.67
CA ALA A 40 -23.29 4.91 -2.70
C ALA A 40 -23.41 3.48 -2.19
N PRO A 41 -24.49 2.75 -2.58
CA PRO A 41 -24.71 1.40 -2.10
C PRO A 41 -23.54 0.46 -2.37
N THR A 42 -23.13 -0.25 -1.34
CA THR A 42 -22.10 -1.29 -1.39
C THR A 42 -22.42 -2.40 -0.42
N SER A 43 -21.99 -3.62 -0.72
CA SER A 43 -22.02 -4.73 0.24
C SER A 43 -20.75 -4.81 1.10
N PHE A 44 -19.78 -3.94 0.87
CA PHE A 44 -18.53 -3.92 1.64
C PHE A 44 -18.74 -3.41 3.06
N VAL A 45 -18.41 -4.25 4.03
CA VAL A 45 -18.37 -3.91 5.46
C VAL A 45 -17.04 -4.39 6.04
N SER A 46 -16.25 -3.49 6.65
CA SER A 46 -14.95 -3.85 7.24
C SER A 46 -15.14 -4.64 8.54
N THR A 47 -15.60 -5.88 8.42
CA THR A 47 -15.66 -6.88 9.50
C THR A 47 -14.56 -7.91 9.31
N TYR A 48 -14.26 -8.67 10.36
CA TYR A 48 -13.29 -9.78 10.27
C TYR A 48 -13.67 -10.77 9.17
N ASP A 49 -14.91 -11.23 9.15
CA ASP A 49 -15.36 -12.26 8.20
C ASP A 49 -15.27 -11.78 6.75
N HIS A 50 -15.67 -10.53 6.49
CA HIS A 50 -15.54 -9.92 5.15
C HIS A 50 -14.08 -9.77 4.71
N ASN A 51 -13.21 -9.35 5.62
CA ASN A 51 -11.77 -9.27 5.33
C ASN A 51 -11.18 -10.65 5.00
N VAL A 52 -11.56 -11.70 5.73
CA VAL A 52 -11.12 -13.08 5.47
C VAL A 52 -11.64 -13.56 4.11
N GLU A 53 -12.90 -13.28 3.77
CA GLU A 53 -13.47 -13.65 2.47
C GLU A 53 -12.71 -13.01 1.31
N ILE A 54 -12.48 -11.68 1.37
CA ILE A 54 -11.73 -10.95 0.35
C ILE A 54 -10.28 -11.44 0.28
N ALA A 55 -9.63 -11.67 1.43
CA ALA A 55 -8.26 -12.15 1.47
C ALA A 55 -8.11 -13.54 0.81
N LYS A 56 -9.03 -14.46 1.07
CA LYS A 56 -9.06 -15.79 0.45
C LYS A 56 -9.33 -15.72 -1.05
N LEU A 57 -10.24 -14.85 -1.47
CA LEU A 57 -10.52 -14.64 -2.89
C LEU A 57 -9.27 -14.09 -3.60
N ALA A 58 -8.64 -13.04 -3.08
CA ALA A 58 -7.41 -12.49 -3.65
C ALA A 58 -6.27 -13.51 -3.69
N ASP A 59 -6.09 -14.32 -2.62
CA ASP A 59 -5.12 -15.41 -2.55
C ASP A 59 -5.37 -16.45 -3.65
N SER A 60 -6.63 -16.85 -3.85
CA SER A 60 -7.03 -17.83 -4.88
C SER A 60 -6.87 -17.31 -6.32
N LEU A 61 -6.95 -16.02 -6.52
CA LEU A 61 -6.72 -15.35 -7.80
C LEU A 61 -5.24 -15.06 -8.09
N GLY A 62 -4.35 -15.40 -7.16
CA GLY A 62 -2.90 -15.20 -7.31
C GLY A 62 -2.44 -13.75 -7.18
N PHE A 63 -3.16 -12.92 -6.45
CA PHE A 63 -2.69 -11.59 -6.08
C PHE A 63 -1.46 -11.69 -5.18
N GLU A 64 -0.57 -10.69 -5.27
CA GLU A 64 0.69 -10.70 -4.53
C GLU A 64 0.59 -10.07 -3.15
N LEU A 65 -0.27 -9.06 -2.94
CA LEU A 65 -0.28 -8.28 -1.70
C LEU A 65 -1.68 -8.03 -1.14
N LEU A 66 -1.76 -8.03 0.20
CA LEU A 66 -2.86 -7.42 0.96
C LEU A 66 -2.27 -6.26 1.76
N VAL A 67 -2.71 -5.03 1.49
CA VAL A 67 -2.16 -3.81 2.10
C VAL A 67 -3.23 -3.10 2.91
N PRO A 68 -3.10 -3.03 4.26
CA PRO A 68 -4.05 -2.31 5.10
C PRO A 68 -3.74 -0.82 5.16
N VAL A 69 -4.74 -0.03 5.51
CA VAL A 69 -4.57 1.37 5.92
C VAL A 69 -4.25 1.42 7.41
N GLY A 70 -3.12 2.02 7.76
CA GLY A 70 -2.83 2.36 9.16
C GLY A 70 -3.68 3.54 9.58
N ARG A 71 -4.64 3.33 10.48
CA ARG A 71 -5.61 4.35 10.89
C ARG A 71 -5.97 4.21 12.37
N TRP A 72 -6.05 5.36 13.06
CA TRP A 72 -6.50 5.48 14.44
C TRP A 72 -7.63 6.48 14.59
N LYS A 73 -7.73 7.47 13.70
CA LYS A 73 -8.73 8.53 13.73
C LYS A 73 -9.36 8.72 12.36
N HIS A 74 -10.68 8.87 12.32
CA HIS A 74 -11.42 9.13 11.09
C HIS A 74 -11.12 10.52 10.49
N PHE A 75 -11.53 10.70 9.25
CA PHE A 75 -11.41 11.99 8.55
C PHE A 75 -12.67 12.85 8.60
N GLY A 76 -13.71 12.39 9.32
CA GLY A 76 -15.01 13.09 9.39
C GLY A 76 -15.87 12.82 8.17
N GLY A 77 -16.71 13.81 7.84
CA GLY A 77 -17.75 13.68 6.83
C GLY A 77 -18.93 12.84 7.25
N SER A 78 -19.95 12.73 6.38
CA SER A 78 -21.17 11.96 6.64
C SER A 78 -20.90 10.47 6.82
N THR A 79 -19.91 9.94 6.11
CA THR A 79 -19.49 8.54 6.21
C THR A 79 -18.63 8.22 7.44
N THR A 80 -18.21 9.22 8.20
CA THR A 80 -17.16 9.07 9.23
C THR A 80 -15.96 8.28 8.67
N PHE A 81 -15.45 8.71 7.52
CA PHE A 81 -14.55 7.97 6.66
C PHE A 81 -13.36 7.37 7.41
N ASN A 82 -13.15 6.04 7.24
CA ASN A 82 -12.19 5.20 7.95
C ASN A 82 -12.34 5.17 9.48
N GLY A 83 -13.52 5.50 10.01
CA GLY A 83 -13.76 5.56 11.45
C GLY A 83 -13.79 4.19 12.12
N ASN A 84 -14.35 3.18 11.47
CA ASN A 84 -14.25 1.80 11.92
C ASN A 84 -13.05 1.15 11.24
N ASN A 85 -12.06 0.75 12.03
CA ASN A 85 -10.82 0.17 11.50
C ASN A 85 -10.29 -0.93 12.43
N ILE A 86 -9.69 -1.95 11.81
CA ILE A 86 -9.00 -3.04 12.53
C ILE A 86 -7.52 -2.69 12.57
N GLU A 87 -6.89 -2.79 13.75
CA GLU A 87 -5.46 -2.54 13.95
C GLU A 87 -4.63 -3.42 13.00
N VAL A 88 -3.67 -2.81 12.34
CA VAL A 88 -3.03 -3.37 11.14
C VAL A 88 -2.16 -4.60 11.38
N PHE A 89 -1.46 -4.70 12.50
CA PHE A 89 -0.64 -5.90 12.81
C PHE A 89 -1.53 -7.07 13.24
N THR A 90 -2.57 -6.79 14.01
CA THR A 90 -3.60 -7.78 14.37
C THR A 90 -4.33 -8.28 13.13
N TRP A 91 -4.74 -7.35 12.25
CA TRP A 91 -5.36 -7.68 10.98
C TRP A 91 -4.42 -8.52 10.09
N ALA A 92 -3.17 -8.10 9.91
CA ALA A 92 -2.19 -8.82 9.09
C ALA A 92 -1.95 -10.24 9.61
N THR A 93 -1.89 -10.43 10.94
CA THR A 93 -1.78 -11.77 11.55
C THR A 93 -2.98 -12.64 11.19
N ALA A 94 -4.19 -12.08 11.32
CA ALA A 94 -5.41 -12.81 11.00
C ALA A 94 -5.49 -13.19 9.51
N MET A 95 -5.14 -12.27 8.60
CA MET A 95 -5.11 -12.54 7.15
C MET A 95 -4.02 -13.58 6.79
N ALA A 96 -2.84 -13.49 7.41
CA ALA A 96 -1.77 -14.48 7.21
C ALA A 96 -2.18 -15.91 7.59
N CYS A 97 -2.99 -16.06 8.65
CA CYS A 97 -3.51 -17.36 9.09
C CYS A 97 -4.61 -17.93 8.15
N ASN A 98 -5.26 -17.09 7.35
CA ASN A 98 -6.37 -17.46 6.48
C ASN A 98 -5.98 -17.56 5.00
N THR A 99 -4.73 -17.31 4.65
CA THR A 99 -4.19 -17.31 3.27
C THR A 99 -2.96 -18.20 3.16
N THR A 100 -2.59 -18.57 1.95
CA THR A 100 -1.49 -19.53 1.70
C THR A 100 -0.35 -18.97 0.86
N SER A 101 -0.64 -18.10 -0.09
CA SER A 101 0.32 -17.61 -1.09
C SER A 101 0.50 -16.09 -1.05
N ILE A 102 -0.57 -15.32 -0.86
CA ILE A 102 -0.55 -13.86 -0.86
C ILE A 102 0.27 -13.31 0.31
N MET A 103 1.05 -12.27 0.07
CA MET A 103 1.78 -11.53 1.09
C MET A 103 0.83 -10.59 1.84
N VAL A 104 0.93 -10.56 3.15
CA VAL A 104 0.20 -9.63 4.01
C VAL A 104 1.12 -8.50 4.45
N CYS A 105 0.63 -7.26 4.40
CA CYS A 105 1.37 -6.11 4.88
C CYS A 105 0.78 -5.58 6.20
N ALA A 106 1.58 -4.85 6.96
CA ALA A 106 1.11 -3.99 8.03
C ALA A 106 1.75 -2.60 7.88
N THR A 107 1.11 -1.57 8.42
CA THR A 107 1.60 -0.20 8.36
C THR A 107 2.06 0.26 9.73
N SER A 108 3.32 0.70 9.87
CA SER A 108 3.85 1.28 11.09
C SER A 108 4.08 2.77 10.94
N HIS A 109 3.60 3.55 11.94
CA HIS A 109 3.85 4.98 12.02
C HIS A 109 5.05 5.23 12.93
N THR A 110 6.17 5.70 12.37
CA THR A 110 7.43 5.89 13.11
C THR A 110 7.30 6.82 14.31
N PRO A 111 6.45 7.88 14.32
CA PRO A 111 6.29 8.71 15.50
C PRO A 111 5.63 8.02 16.69
N THR A 112 4.77 7.03 16.46
CA THR A 112 3.95 6.42 17.51
C THR A 112 4.41 5.03 17.91
N ALA A 113 5.14 4.31 17.04
CA ALA A 113 5.61 2.96 17.26
C ALA A 113 7.11 2.92 17.55
N HIS A 114 7.50 2.30 18.68
CA HIS A 114 8.92 2.07 18.98
C HIS A 114 9.51 1.03 17.99
N PRO A 115 10.73 1.24 17.42
CA PRO A 115 11.28 0.36 16.39
C PRO A 115 11.43 -1.11 16.83
N LEU A 116 11.81 -1.38 18.09
CA LEU A 116 11.90 -2.76 18.60
C LEU A 116 10.54 -3.44 18.68
N PHE A 117 9.48 -2.69 19.03
CA PHE A 117 8.14 -3.25 19.10
C PHE A 117 7.65 -3.64 17.69
N ALA A 118 7.78 -2.73 16.71
CA ALA A 118 7.43 -3.01 15.33
C ALA A 118 8.30 -4.13 14.72
N ALA A 119 9.60 -4.15 15.00
CA ALA A 119 10.49 -5.21 14.55
C ALA A 119 10.06 -6.59 15.08
N LYS A 120 9.61 -6.65 16.34
CA LYS A 120 9.13 -7.89 16.96
C LYS A 120 7.81 -8.35 16.35
N GLN A 121 6.85 -7.45 16.16
CA GLN A 121 5.59 -7.75 15.52
C GLN A 121 5.84 -8.27 14.09
N ALA A 122 6.64 -7.55 13.30
CA ALA A 122 6.99 -7.92 11.93
C ALA A 122 7.64 -9.31 11.86
N ALA A 123 8.64 -9.60 12.70
CA ALA A 123 9.29 -10.91 12.75
C ALA A 123 8.32 -12.03 13.16
N SER A 124 7.39 -11.74 14.06
CA SER A 124 6.37 -12.71 14.49
C SER A 124 5.41 -13.06 13.35
N ILE A 125 4.90 -12.05 12.64
CA ILE A 125 3.99 -12.27 11.50
C ILE A 125 4.73 -12.92 10.34
N ASP A 126 5.98 -12.57 10.09
CA ASP A 126 6.81 -13.20 9.07
C ASP A 126 6.99 -14.71 9.33
N ASN A 127 7.19 -15.10 10.59
CA ASN A 127 7.23 -16.50 10.98
C ASN A 127 5.86 -17.19 10.84
N ILE A 128 4.77 -16.57 11.27
CA ILE A 128 3.40 -17.10 11.15
C ILE A 128 3.03 -17.29 9.67
N SER A 129 3.34 -16.31 8.85
CA SER A 129 3.04 -16.31 7.41
C SER A 129 4.02 -17.13 6.58
N LYS A 130 5.08 -17.68 7.20
CA LYS A 130 6.15 -18.43 6.51
C LYS A 130 6.90 -17.60 5.46
N GLY A 131 7.23 -16.35 5.81
CA GLY A 131 7.99 -15.43 4.94
C GLY A 131 7.13 -14.59 3.98
N ARG A 132 5.82 -14.44 4.24
CA ARG A 132 4.90 -13.65 3.42
C ARG A 132 4.45 -12.38 4.14
N PHE A 133 5.37 -11.65 4.75
CA PHE A 133 5.08 -10.40 5.44
C PHE A 133 5.82 -9.21 4.82
N GLY A 134 5.15 -8.06 4.73
CA GLY A 134 5.71 -6.77 4.31
C GLY A 134 5.40 -5.67 5.33
N LEU A 135 6.33 -4.75 5.53
CA LEU A 135 6.18 -3.63 6.44
C LEU A 135 6.15 -2.30 5.67
N ASN A 136 4.98 -1.65 5.65
CA ASN A 136 4.84 -0.29 5.15
C ASN A 136 5.18 0.70 6.27
N ILE A 137 6.10 1.62 6.01
CA ILE A 137 6.63 2.58 6.98
C ILE A 137 6.10 3.96 6.64
N VAL A 138 5.38 4.59 7.57
CA VAL A 138 4.79 5.92 7.43
C VAL A 138 5.45 6.89 8.41
N CYS A 139 5.93 8.01 7.86
CA CYS A 139 6.72 8.98 8.63
C CYS A 139 5.87 9.98 9.44
N GLY A 140 4.54 9.79 9.52
CA GLY A 140 3.66 10.60 10.37
C GLY A 140 3.16 11.87 9.71
N TRP A 141 2.30 11.73 8.70
CA TRP A 141 1.69 12.87 8.01
C TRP A 141 0.41 13.38 8.68
N PHE A 142 -0.35 12.51 9.35
CA PHE A 142 -1.63 12.83 9.97
C PHE A 142 -1.44 13.31 11.40
N LYS A 143 -1.31 14.64 11.57
CA LYS A 143 -1.07 15.30 12.84
C LYS A 143 -2.06 14.89 13.95
N PRO A 144 -3.40 14.83 13.71
CA PRO A 144 -4.35 14.47 14.76
C PRO A 144 -4.12 13.07 15.37
N GLU A 145 -3.60 12.10 14.59
CA GLU A 145 -3.25 10.79 15.15
C GLU A 145 -1.99 10.85 16.03
N ILE A 146 -0.99 11.64 15.63
CA ILE A 146 0.24 11.80 16.42
C ILE A 146 -0.08 12.43 17.77
N GLU A 147 -0.97 13.44 17.78
CA GLU A 147 -1.44 14.10 19.00
C GLU A 147 -2.25 13.17 19.92
N MET A 148 -3.03 12.21 19.36
CA MET A 148 -3.70 11.17 20.16
C MET A 148 -2.72 10.35 21.00
N PHE A 149 -1.49 10.16 20.54
CA PHE A 149 -0.42 9.46 21.28
C PHE A 149 0.40 10.39 22.16
N GLY A 150 -0.06 11.63 22.38
CA GLY A 150 0.61 12.62 23.24
C GLY A 150 1.94 13.13 22.69
N LYS A 151 2.12 13.12 21.37
CA LYS A 151 3.33 13.56 20.68
C LYS A 151 3.06 14.75 19.78
N GLU A 152 4.09 15.55 19.55
CA GLU A 152 4.06 16.62 18.54
C GLU A 152 4.52 16.10 17.18
N GLN A 153 3.92 16.61 16.10
CA GLN A 153 4.36 16.33 14.77
C GLN A 153 5.65 17.12 14.46
N LEU A 154 6.71 16.40 14.14
CA LEU A 154 7.97 16.99 13.74
C LEU A 154 7.87 17.72 12.39
N PRO A 155 8.74 18.71 12.13
CA PRO A 155 8.92 19.30 10.80
C PRO A 155 9.16 18.24 9.72
N HIS A 156 8.77 18.55 8.48
CA HIS A 156 8.74 17.56 7.38
C HIS A 156 10.05 16.79 7.22
N GLY A 157 11.18 17.45 7.08
CA GLY A 157 12.49 16.80 6.92
C GLY A 157 12.89 15.97 8.14
N GLU A 158 12.64 16.47 9.37
CA GLU A 158 12.96 15.75 10.60
C GLU A 158 12.16 14.45 10.77
N ARG A 159 10.95 14.36 10.21
CA ARG A 159 10.17 13.11 10.20
C ARG A 159 10.88 12.00 9.43
N TYR A 160 11.52 12.34 8.31
CA TYR A 160 12.29 11.38 7.52
C TYR A 160 13.64 11.03 8.14
N GLU A 161 14.29 11.98 8.84
CA GLU A 161 15.50 11.67 9.65
C GLU A 161 15.17 10.67 10.75
N MET A 162 14.08 10.91 11.50
CA MET A 162 13.61 9.99 12.53
C MET A 162 13.25 8.62 11.95
N ALA A 163 12.56 8.59 10.81
CA ALA A 163 12.20 7.35 10.13
C ALA A 163 13.43 6.56 9.67
N ALA A 164 14.47 7.23 9.17
CA ALA A 164 15.73 6.57 8.76
C ALA A 164 16.45 5.93 9.97
N GLU A 165 16.48 6.61 11.11
CA GLU A 165 17.02 6.04 12.35
C GLU A 165 16.16 4.86 12.85
N TRP A 166 14.83 5.01 12.78
CA TRP A 166 13.87 3.95 13.11
C TRP A 166 14.10 2.69 12.26
N VAL A 167 14.24 2.83 10.95
CA VAL A 167 14.53 1.73 10.01
C VAL A 167 15.87 1.07 10.33
N THR A 168 16.89 1.87 10.66
CA THR A 168 18.19 1.36 11.09
C THR A 168 18.04 0.45 12.31
N CYS A 169 17.30 0.88 13.33
CA CYS A 169 17.05 0.07 14.53
C CYS A 169 16.29 -1.23 14.20
N VAL A 170 15.29 -1.17 13.33
CA VAL A 170 14.52 -2.34 12.89
C VAL A 170 15.40 -3.34 12.15
N LYS A 171 16.18 -2.88 11.15
CA LYS A 171 17.10 -3.75 10.39
C LYS A 171 18.15 -4.40 11.31
N ARG A 172 18.70 -3.65 12.26
CA ARG A 172 19.64 -4.20 13.26
C ARG A 172 18.99 -5.26 14.14
N ALA A 173 17.77 -5.00 14.62
CA ALA A 173 17.01 -5.98 15.41
C ALA A 173 16.77 -7.29 14.63
N TRP A 174 16.57 -7.24 13.33
CA TRP A 174 16.37 -8.44 12.50
C TRP A 174 17.66 -9.20 12.21
N THR A 175 18.80 -8.51 12.10
CA THR A 175 20.06 -9.09 11.59
C THR A 175 21.12 -9.34 12.64
N GLU A 176 21.18 -8.52 13.71
CA GLU A 176 22.19 -8.63 14.75
C GLU A 176 21.68 -9.49 15.94
N GLN A 177 22.59 -10.19 16.63
CA GLN A 177 22.23 -11.02 17.78
C GLN A 177 21.85 -10.15 18.97
N ASP A 178 22.75 -9.25 19.33
CA ASP A 178 22.57 -8.24 20.37
C ASP A 178 23.12 -6.92 19.83
N PHE A 179 22.46 -5.80 20.13
CA PHE A 179 22.94 -4.51 19.68
C PHE A 179 22.60 -3.38 20.64
N THR A 180 23.47 -2.40 20.68
CA THR A 180 23.21 -1.13 21.36
C THR A 180 23.19 -0.02 20.33
N HIS A 181 22.20 0.85 20.40
CA HIS A 181 22.04 2.00 19.51
C HIS A 181 21.88 3.27 20.37
N THR A 182 22.63 4.30 20.04
CA THR A 182 22.50 5.63 20.62
C THR A 182 22.42 6.62 19.50
N GLY A 183 21.23 7.12 19.22
CA GLY A 183 20.95 8.05 18.14
C GLY A 183 20.28 9.33 18.62
N LYS A 184 19.83 10.13 17.68
CA LYS A 184 19.11 11.40 17.95
C LYS A 184 17.70 11.13 18.50
N TYR A 185 17.03 10.11 17.98
CA TYR A 185 15.60 9.83 18.24
C TYR A 185 15.40 8.57 19.10
N TYR A 186 16.30 7.60 18.99
CA TYR A 186 16.16 6.32 19.69
C TYR A 186 17.42 5.94 20.45
N SER A 187 17.21 5.37 21.63
CA SER A 187 18.27 4.77 22.43
C SER A 187 17.85 3.35 22.82
N ILE A 188 18.67 2.38 22.45
CA ILE A 188 18.42 0.96 22.71
C ILE A 188 19.67 0.39 23.35
N LYS A 189 19.52 -0.17 24.55
CA LYS A 189 20.60 -0.83 25.28
C LYS A 189 20.34 -2.33 25.28
N ASP A 190 21.35 -3.10 24.86
CA ASP A 190 21.33 -4.57 24.84
C ASP A 190 20.06 -5.13 24.14
N GLY A 191 19.75 -4.52 22.98
CA GLY A 191 18.57 -4.85 22.18
C GLY A 191 18.64 -6.29 21.66
N TYR A 192 17.58 -7.06 21.89
CA TYR A 192 17.47 -8.46 21.52
C TYR A 192 16.13 -8.74 20.83
N LEU A 193 16.16 -9.60 19.80
CA LEU A 193 14.95 -10.06 19.09
C LEU A 193 15.09 -11.52 18.69
N SER A 194 14.13 -12.34 19.11
CA SER A 194 13.96 -13.74 18.69
C SER A 194 12.46 -14.08 18.69
N PRO A 195 11.92 -14.85 17.71
CA PRO A 195 12.65 -15.34 16.53
C PRO A 195 13.07 -14.22 15.60
N LYS A 196 14.06 -14.47 14.76
CA LYS A 196 14.39 -13.61 13.63
C LYS A 196 13.37 -13.83 12.51
N PRO A 197 13.20 -12.89 11.57
CA PRO A 197 12.40 -13.11 10.38
C PRO A 197 12.88 -14.31 9.56
N ILE A 198 11.97 -14.97 8.85
CA ILE A 198 12.28 -15.99 7.84
C ILE A 198 12.90 -15.33 6.61
N GLN A 199 12.33 -14.21 6.17
CA GLN A 199 12.88 -13.42 5.07
C GLN A 199 14.27 -12.87 5.43
N GLN A 200 15.19 -12.87 4.45
CA GLN A 200 16.55 -12.38 4.64
C GLN A 200 16.82 -11.17 3.73
N PRO A 201 17.43 -10.09 4.25
CA PRO A 201 17.86 -9.85 5.64
C PRO A 201 16.71 -9.49 6.58
N GLY A 202 15.49 -9.41 6.08
CA GLY A 202 14.25 -9.13 6.80
C GLY A 202 13.07 -9.03 5.85
N PRO A 203 11.85 -8.82 6.37
CA PRO A 203 10.65 -8.53 5.59
C PRO A 203 10.85 -7.38 4.61
N ILE A 204 10.15 -7.43 3.48
CA ILE A 204 10.17 -6.30 2.54
C ILE A 204 9.67 -5.02 3.21
N LEU A 205 10.27 -3.91 2.80
CA LEU A 205 9.94 -2.57 3.30
C LEU A 205 9.30 -1.74 2.19
N LEU A 206 8.18 -1.11 2.52
CA LEU A 206 7.47 -0.17 1.66
C LEU A 206 7.39 1.20 2.34
N ASN A 207 7.26 2.26 1.57
CA ASN A 207 6.91 3.59 2.07
C ASN A 207 6.02 4.31 1.05
N ALA A 208 5.00 5.03 1.55
CA ALA A 208 4.04 5.76 0.72
C ALA A 208 4.40 7.25 0.53
N GLY A 209 5.67 7.62 0.68
CA GLY A 209 6.13 9.01 0.55
C GLY A 209 6.25 9.46 -0.90
N ASN A 210 5.40 10.44 -1.31
CA ASN A 210 5.41 11.00 -2.66
C ASN A 210 6.18 12.35 -2.76
N SER A 211 6.49 12.98 -1.64
CA SER A 211 7.33 14.18 -1.59
C SER A 211 8.77 13.89 -2.00
N GLU A 212 9.56 14.93 -2.25
CA GLU A 212 10.99 14.76 -2.57
C GLU A 212 11.74 13.98 -1.48
N ASP A 213 11.57 14.38 -0.21
CA ASP A 213 12.14 13.67 0.95
C ASP A 213 11.63 12.22 1.03
N GLY A 214 10.35 11.99 0.73
CA GLY A 214 9.74 10.66 0.74
C GLY A 214 10.32 9.73 -0.32
N ARG A 215 10.50 10.21 -1.54
CA ARG A 215 11.14 9.45 -2.62
C ARG A 215 12.62 9.19 -2.32
N GLU A 216 13.32 10.17 -1.75
CA GLU A 216 14.72 10.02 -1.33
C GLU A 216 14.85 8.95 -0.23
N PHE A 217 14.00 9.02 0.79
CA PHE A 217 13.94 8.01 1.86
C PHE A 217 13.64 6.62 1.31
N SER A 218 12.64 6.50 0.41
CA SER A 218 12.28 5.23 -0.21
C SER A 218 13.43 4.67 -1.04
N ALA A 219 14.04 5.48 -1.90
CA ALA A 219 15.17 5.07 -2.73
C ALA A 219 16.36 4.56 -1.91
N LYS A 220 16.60 5.16 -0.74
CA LYS A 220 17.69 4.79 0.16
C LYS A 220 17.39 3.58 1.02
N GLU A 221 16.16 3.43 1.52
CA GLU A 221 15.86 2.50 2.61
C GLU A 221 14.86 1.39 2.25
N MET A 222 13.98 1.59 1.25
CA MET A 222 12.86 0.70 0.96
C MET A 222 13.12 -0.26 -0.20
N ASP A 223 12.37 -1.35 -0.24
CA ASP A 223 12.30 -2.26 -1.39
C ASP A 223 11.32 -1.73 -2.46
N PHE A 224 10.22 -1.10 -2.01
CA PHE A 224 9.23 -0.48 -2.89
C PHE A 224 8.81 0.90 -2.40
N ASN A 225 8.66 1.85 -3.32
CA ASN A 225 7.95 3.10 -3.07
C ASN A 225 6.51 2.97 -3.56
N PHE A 226 5.55 3.10 -2.65
CA PHE A 226 4.12 3.05 -2.91
C PHE A 226 3.59 4.47 -3.07
N ILE A 227 3.50 4.94 -4.31
CA ILE A 227 3.21 6.34 -4.65
C ILE A 227 1.79 6.52 -5.21
N THR A 228 1.30 7.75 -5.16
CA THR A 228 0.11 8.16 -5.90
C THR A 228 0.53 8.68 -7.27
N ILE A 229 -0.01 8.10 -8.33
CA ILE A 229 0.20 8.51 -9.72
C ILE A 229 -1.04 9.28 -10.18
N THR A 230 -0.85 10.49 -10.71
CA THR A 230 -1.95 11.31 -11.21
C THR A 230 -2.22 11.08 -12.70
N THR A 231 -1.18 10.92 -13.49
CA THR A 231 -1.27 10.63 -14.93
C THR A 231 -0.21 9.59 -15.33
N ALA A 232 -0.39 8.97 -16.49
CA ALA A 232 0.61 8.05 -17.03
C ALA A 232 1.98 8.72 -17.24
N ASP A 233 1.99 9.99 -17.67
CA ASP A 233 3.22 10.78 -17.80
C ASP A 233 3.91 11.04 -16.44
N ASP A 234 3.15 11.22 -15.37
CA ASP A 234 3.70 11.33 -14.02
C ASP A 234 4.32 10.02 -13.59
N ALA A 235 3.70 8.87 -13.89
CA ALA A 235 4.27 7.56 -13.64
C ALA A 235 5.69 7.45 -14.19
N LYS A 236 5.86 7.80 -15.48
CA LYS A 236 7.17 7.76 -16.15
C LYS A 236 8.22 8.64 -15.48
N LYS A 237 7.84 9.87 -15.06
CA LYS A 237 8.74 10.81 -14.37
C LYS A 237 9.14 10.29 -13.00
N LEU A 238 8.17 9.81 -12.22
CA LEU A 238 8.36 9.34 -10.85
C LEU A 238 9.21 8.05 -10.82
N VAL A 239 8.92 7.08 -11.69
CA VAL A 239 9.73 5.85 -11.82
C VAL A 239 11.18 6.19 -12.16
N LYS A 240 11.40 7.09 -13.12
CA LYS A 240 12.75 7.53 -13.49
C LYS A 240 13.49 8.23 -12.35
N ASP A 241 12.79 9.09 -11.58
CA ASP A 241 13.38 9.79 -10.43
C ASP A 241 13.78 8.81 -9.33
N ILE A 242 12.88 7.90 -8.94
CA ILE A 242 13.13 6.89 -7.90
C ILE A 242 14.27 5.97 -8.32
N SER A 243 14.27 5.47 -9.55
CA SER A 243 15.33 4.60 -10.07
C SER A 243 16.70 5.29 -10.07
N LYS A 244 16.75 6.57 -10.46
CA LYS A 244 17.99 7.36 -10.44
C LYS A 244 18.49 7.54 -9.00
N ARG A 245 17.63 7.87 -8.05
CA ARG A 245 17.99 8.02 -6.64
C ARG A 245 18.49 6.70 -6.06
N ALA A 246 17.77 5.59 -6.27
CA ALA A 246 18.16 4.28 -5.78
C ALA A 246 19.52 3.83 -6.33
N ALA A 247 19.79 4.08 -7.61
CA ALA A 247 21.08 3.78 -8.25
C ALA A 247 22.25 4.54 -7.60
N SER A 248 22.05 5.78 -7.11
CA SER A 248 23.08 6.53 -6.39
C SER A 248 23.48 5.85 -5.07
N TYR A 249 22.59 5.08 -4.46
CA TYR A 249 22.83 4.25 -3.28
C TYR A 249 23.24 2.80 -3.61
N LYS A 250 23.49 2.49 -4.89
CA LYS A 250 23.81 1.14 -5.38
C LYS A 250 22.71 0.13 -5.04
N ARG A 251 21.44 0.55 -5.14
CA ARG A 251 20.25 -0.24 -4.85
C ARG A 251 19.25 -0.16 -6.00
N THR A 252 18.23 -0.98 -5.90
CA THR A 252 16.97 -0.86 -6.63
C THR A 252 15.85 -0.51 -5.65
N CYS A 253 14.86 0.23 -6.11
CA CYS A 253 13.62 0.48 -5.40
C CYS A 253 12.49 0.39 -6.42
N GLY A 254 11.63 -0.61 -6.30
CA GLY A 254 10.48 -0.79 -7.18
C GLY A 254 9.42 0.28 -6.94
N VAL A 255 8.56 0.49 -7.92
CA VAL A 255 7.46 1.47 -7.83
C VAL A 255 6.12 0.74 -7.88
N MET A 256 5.29 0.97 -6.86
CA MET A 256 3.90 0.54 -6.83
C MET A 256 2.99 1.76 -6.71
N SER A 257 1.77 1.64 -7.18
CA SER A 257 0.76 2.71 -7.06
C SER A 257 -0.58 2.18 -6.61
N GLN A 258 -1.34 3.03 -5.96
CA GLN A 258 -2.75 2.79 -5.72
C GLN A 258 -3.55 3.02 -6.98
N ALA A 259 -4.57 2.18 -7.23
CA ALA A 259 -5.55 2.39 -8.27
C ALA A 259 -6.96 2.04 -7.78
N PHE A 260 -7.93 2.81 -8.24
CA PHE A 260 -9.34 2.52 -8.03
C PHE A 260 -9.93 1.88 -9.29
N VAL A 261 -10.64 0.77 -9.13
CA VAL A 261 -11.19 0.00 -10.25
C VAL A 261 -12.70 0.16 -10.29
N CYS A 262 -13.20 0.58 -11.45
CA CYS A 262 -14.62 0.56 -11.80
C CYS A 262 -14.77 -0.06 -13.19
N CYS A 263 -14.77 -1.40 -13.24
CA CYS A 263 -14.77 -2.17 -14.49
C CYS A 263 -16.13 -2.81 -14.74
N ARG A 264 -16.71 -2.61 -15.93
CA ARG A 264 -18.01 -3.16 -16.34
C ARG A 264 -17.93 -3.73 -17.76
N ASP A 265 -19.00 -4.41 -18.20
CA ASP A 265 -19.03 -5.00 -19.54
C ASP A 265 -19.05 -3.94 -20.66
N THR A 266 -19.55 -2.74 -20.38
CA THR A 266 -19.54 -1.61 -21.31
C THR A 266 -18.93 -0.35 -20.67
N GLU A 267 -18.38 0.52 -21.53
CA GLU A 267 -17.85 1.81 -21.09
C GLU A 267 -18.93 2.69 -20.45
N GLN A 268 -20.13 2.65 -20.99
CA GLN A 268 -21.26 3.40 -20.45
C GLN A 268 -21.61 2.94 -19.03
N GLU A 269 -21.72 1.63 -18.78
CA GLU A 269 -22.00 1.09 -17.44
C GLU A 269 -20.88 1.42 -16.45
N ALA A 270 -19.61 1.40 -16.88
CA ALA A 270 -18.49 1.78 -16.04
C ALA A 270 -18.54 3.26 -15.66
N GLN A 271 -18.88 4.13 -16.63
CA GLN A 271 -19.00 5.57 -16.36
C GLN A 271 -20.21 5.86 -15.46
N GLU A 272 -21.36 5.26 -15.72
CA GLU A 272 -22.57 5.41 -14.87
C GLU A 272 -22.30 4.97 -13.42
N ALA A 273 -21.57 3.85 -13.22
CA ALA A 273 -21.19 3.39 -11.88
C ALA A 273 -20.21 4.34 -11.20
N TYR A 274 -19.26 4.91 -11.94
CA TYR A 274 -18.32 5.91 -11.41
C TYR A 274 -19.04 7.21 -11.04
N ASP A 275 -19.95 7.68 -11.91
CA ASP A 275 -20.74 8.89 -11.66
C ASP A 275 -21.64 8.74 -10.44
N ALA A 276 -22.24 7.54 -10.22
CA ALA A 276 -23.04 7.27 -9.02
C ALA A 276 -22.22 7.38 -7.73
N ILE A 277 -20.96 6.95 -7.74
CA ILE A 277 -20.04 7.13 -6.61
C ILE A 277 -19.85 8.61 -6.29
N LEU A 278 -19.68 9.44 -7.33
CA LEU A 278 -19.46 10.88 -7.16
C LEU A 278 -20.74 11.62 -6.75
N GLN A 279 -21.89 11.21 -7.26
CA GLN A 279 -23.19 11.81 -6.90
C GLN A 279 -23.52 11.63 -5.41
N GLU A 280 -23.21 10.46 -4.85
CA GLU A 280 -23.37 10.15 -3.43
C GLU A 280 -22.08 10.40 -2.63
N GLY A 281 -21.18 11.23 -3.16
CA GLY A 281 -19.84 11.48 -2.62
C GLY A 281 -19.86 12.22 -1.28
N ASP A 282 -19.06 11.77 -0.32
CA ASP A 282 -18.75 12.49 0.92
C ASP A 282 -17.64 13.52 0.68
N TRP A 283 -18.03 14.61 0.08
CA TRP A 283 -17.12 15.70 -0.28
C TRP A 283 -16.49 16.41 0.92
N GLU A 284 -17.13 16.34 2.09
CA GLU A 284 -16.55 16.85 3.33
C GLU A 284 -15.35 16.00 3.77
N ALA A 285 -15.49 14.69 3.77
CA ALA A 285 -14.38 13.78 4.05
C ALA A 285 -13.23 13.98 3.06
N ALA A 286 -13.55 14.06 1.76
CA ALA A 286 -12.55 14.30 0.72
C ALA A 286 -11.79 15.62 0.94
N LYS A 287 -12.53 16.71 1.23
CA LYS A 287 -11.93 18.00 1.55
C LYS A 287 -11.03 17.93 2.79
N ASN A 288 -11.48 17.28 3.86
CA ASN A 288 -10.69 17.14 5.08
C ASN A 288 -9.36 16.41 4.83
N VAL A 289 -9.36 15.36 4.00
CA VAL A 289 -8.14 14.65 3.63
C VAL A 289 -7.23 15.54 2.78
N MET A 290 -7.76 16.24 1.78
CA MET A 290 -6.99 17.14 0.90
C MET A 290 -6.35 18.28 1.69
N ASP A 291 -7.08 18.92 2.62
CA ASP A 291 -6.56 19.97 3.49
C ASP A 291 -5.40 19.46 4.35
N LEU A 292 -5.51 18.25 4.91
CA LEU A 292 -4.45 17.62 5.70
C LEU A 292 -3.20 17.27 4.88
N LEU A 293 -3.36 17.01 3.59
CA LEU A 293 -2.26 16.78 2.65
C LEU A 293 -1.66 18.09 2.09
N GLY A 294 -2.23 19.26 2.43
CA GLY A 294 -1.80 20.53 1.93
C GLY A 294 -2.16 20.77 0.45
N ILE A 295 -3.19 20.08 -0.03
CA ILE A 295 -3.71 20.22 -1.40
C ILE A 295 -4.75 21.34 -1.37
N GLU A 296 -4.37 22.54 -1.86
CA GLU A 296 -5.29 23.67 -1.88
C GLU A 296 -6.42 23.49 -2.91
N SER A 297 -7.65 23.51 -2.43
CA SER A 297 -8.87 23.42 -3.26
C SER A 297 -9.28 24.79 -3.87
N SER A 298 -8.42 25.80 -3.81
CA SER A 298 -8.77 27.20 -4.06
C SER A 298 -8.79 27.66 -5.52
N SER A 299 -8.64 26.76 -6.51
CA SER A 299 -8.68 27.16 -7.92
C SER A 299 -9.84 26.46 -8.65
N PHE A 300 -10.67 27.24 -9.33
CA PHE A 300 -11.69 26.79 -10.30
C PHE A 300 -11.09 26.16 -11.57
N ASN A 301 -10.07 25.32 -11.45
CA ASN A 301 -9.46 24.63 -12.58
C ASN A 301 -10.03 23.22 -12.71
N SER A 302 -10.38 22.81 -13.93
CA SER A 302 -10.86 21.46 -14.26
C SER A 302 -9.98 20.35 -13.68
N THR A 303 -8.68 20.53 -13.68
CA THR A 303 -7.70 19.59 -13.11
C THR A 303 -7.87 19.36 -11.60
N ILE A 304 -8.31 20.36 -10.85
CA ILE A 304 -8.54 20.21 -9.40
C ILE A 304 -9.85 19.51 -9.14
N ASN A 305 -10.88 19.73 -9.95
CA ASN A 305 -12.14 19.01 -9.84
C ASN A 305 -11.93 17.51 -10.13
N GLU A 306 -11.25 17.15 -11.21
CA GLU A 306 -10.90 15.76 -11.53
C GLU A 306 -10.07 15.10 -10.42
N PHE A 307 -9.16 15.84 -9.78
CA PHE A 307 -8.37 15.32 -8.67
C PHE A 307 -9.22 15.12 -7.40
N SER A 308 -10.14 16.04 -7.10
CA SER A 308 -11.09 15.91 -5.98
C SER A 308 -12.03 14.71 -6.18
N GLU A 309 -12.52 14.50 -7.40
CA GLU A 309 -13.32 13.33 -7.77
C GLU A 309 -12.58 12.03 -7.50
N ARG A 310 -11.29 11.97 -7.80
CA ARG A 310 -10.44 10.80 -7.47
C ARG A 310 -10.29 10.56 -5.98
N PHE A 311 -10.30 11.61 -5.15
CA PHE A 311 -10.33 11.44 -3.70
C PHE A 311 -11.63 10.81 -3.24
N VAL A 312 -12.76 11.29 -3.76
CA VAL A 312 -14.07 10.68 -3.48
C VAL A 312 -14.10 9.23 -3.94
N ALA A 313 -13.71 8.95 -5.18
CA ALA A 313 -13.81 7.61 -5.74
C ALA A 313 -12.81 6.62 -5.16
N GLY A 314 -11.57 7.04 -4.83
CA GLY A 314 -10.53 6.09 -4.48
C GLY A 314 -9.30 6.71 -3.82
N TRP A 315 -9.45 7.66 -2.89
CA TRP A 315 -8.32 8.27 -2.16
C TRP A 315 -7.21 8.84 -3.08
N GLY A 316 -7.61 9.44 -4.19
CA GLY A 316 -6.67 9.98 -5.18
C GLY A 316 -5.96 8.93 -6.03
N GLY A 317 -6.34 7.66 -5.95
CA GLY A 317 -5.77 6.57 -6.73
C GLY A 317 -5.96 6.72 -8.24
N TYR A 318 -5.11 6.05 -9.02
CA TYR A 318 -5.22 6.06 -10.49
C TYR A 318 -6.54 5.42 -10.93
N PRO A 319 -7.37 6.09 -11.75
CA PRO A 319 -8.68 5.58 -12.11
C PRO A 319 -8.61 4.52 -13.23
N LEU A 320 -8.94 3.29 -12.89
CA LEU A 320 -9.13 2.18 -13.82
C LEU A 320 -10.62 2.01 -14.09
N VAL A 321 -11.21 2.97 -14.82
CA VAL A 321 -12.63 3.00 -15.20
C VAL A 321 -12.76 2.60 -16.65
N GLY A 322 -13.67 1.66 -16.99
CA GLY A 322 -13.92 1.21 -18.36
C GLY A 322 -14.22 -0.28 -18.49
N THR A 323 -14.15 -0.80 -19.72
CA THR A 323 -14.26 -2.23 -20.00
C THR A 323 -13.00 -2.99 -19.54
N PRO A 324 -13.05 -4.34 -19.45
CA PRO A 324 -11.85 -5.14 -19.16
C PRO A 324 -10.66 -4.80 -20.06
N GLU A 325 -10.87 -4.63 -21.35
CA GLU A 325 -9.82 -4.30 -22.32
C GLU A 325 -9.23 -2.90 -22.05
N GLN A 326 -10.07 -1.89 -21.79
CA GLN A 326 -9.64 -0.54 -21.47
C GLN A 326 -8.87 -0.49 -20.14
N VAL A 327 -9.28 -1.28 -19.15
CA VAL A 327 -8.57 -1.41 -17.88
C VAL A 327 -7.20 -2.05 -18.10
N VAL A 328 -7.10 -3.10 -18.89
CA VAL A 328 -5.82 -3.77 -19.22
C VAL A 328 -4.90 -2.83 -19.99
N GLU A 329 -5.41 -2.04 -20.96
CA GLU A 329 -4.61 -1.06 -21.69
C GLU A 329 -3.97 -0.03 -20.75
N LYS A 330 -4.74 0.52 -19.81
CA LYS A 330 -4.23 1.45 -18.79
C LYS A 330 -3.17 0.80 -17.88
N ILE A 331 -3.39 -0.44 -17.46
CA ILE A 331 -2.43 -1.19 -16.63
C ILE A 331 -1.13 -1.45 -17.41
N LYS A 332 -1.25 -1.80 -18.69
CA LYS A 332 -0.10 -2.03 -19.58
C LYS A 332 0.71 -0.76 -19.78
N GLU A 333 0.06 0.38 -20.01
CA GLU A 333 0.73 1.67 -20.13
C GLU A 333 1.57 2.00 -18.87
N LEU A 334 0.99 1.82 -17.68
CA LEU A 334 1.72 2.01 -16.41
C LEU A 334 2.90 1.05 -16.28
N SER A 335 2.73 -0.22 -16.67
CA SER A 335 3.79 -1.22 -16.68
C SER A 335 4.92 -0.86 -17.66
N ASP A 336 4.59 -0.34 -18.83
CA ASP A 336 5.57 0.09 -19.84
C ASP A 336 6.39 1.30 -19.36
N PHE A 337 5.84 2.10 -18.46
CA PHE A 337 6.58 3.18 -17.77
C PHE A 337 7.38 2.71 -16.56
N GLY A 338 7.30 1.43 -16.21
CA GLY A 338 8.09 0.80 -15.14
C GLY A 338 7.41 0.77 -13.78
N VAL A 339 6.08 0.95 -13.71
CA VAL A 339 5.31 0.63 -12.51
C VAL A 339 5.26 -0.88 -12.37
N GLU A 340 5.73 -1.41 -11.24
CA GLU A 340 5.87 -2.83 -11.00
C GLU A 340 4.65 -3.46 -10.30
N GLY A 341 3.78 -2.63 -9.71
CA GLY A 341 2.59 -3.14 -9.03
C GLY A 341 1.50 -2.10 -8.85
N LEU A 342 0.25 -2.59 -8.84
CA LEU A 342 -0.93 -1.82 -8.53
C LEU A 342 -1.64 -2.42 -7.32
N ILE A 343 -1.89 -1.57 -6.32
CA ILE A 343 -2.64 -1.93 -5.12
C ILE A 343 -4.05 -1.41 -5.32
N LEU A 344 -4.95 -2.33 -5.61
CA LEU A 344 -6.28 -2.07 -6.14
C LEU A 344 -7.33 -1.91 -5.03
N SER A 345 -8.28 -1.06 -5.28
CA SER A 345 -9.47 -0.89 -4.45
C SER A 345 -10.73 -0.76 -5.32
N TRP A 346 -11.87 -1.07 -4.73
CA TRP A 346 -13.19 -1.08 -5.36
C TRP A 346 -14.23 -0.49 -4.42
N LEU A 347 -15.40 -0.13 -4.94
CA LEU A 347 -16.56 0.19 -4.11
C LEU A 347 -17.08 -1.07 -3.40
N ASP A 348 -17.27 -2.16 -4.13
CA ASP A 348 -17.67 -3.47 -3.61
C ASP A 348 -16.55 -4.49 -3.85
N PHE A 349 -15.64 -4.63 -2.87
CA PHE A 349 -14.48 -5.50 -2.97
C PHE A 349 -14.82 -6.95 -3.33
N ARG A 350 -15.94 -7.48 -2.84
CA ARG A 350 -16.29 -8.88 -3.03
C ARG A 350 -16.69 -9.18 -4.46
N GLN A 351 -17.66 -8.42 -4.97
CA GLN A 351 -18.22 -8.66 -6.31
C GLN A 351 -17.27 -8.20 -7.39
N GLU A 352 -16.65 -7.04 -7.22
CA GLU A 352 -15.81 -6.44 -8.24
C GLU A 352 -14.43 -7.10 -8.33
N LEU A 353 -13.88 -7.63 -7.21
CA LEU A 353 -12.66 -8.44 -7.23
C LEU A 353 -12.89 -9.77 -7.96
N GLN A 354 -14.05 -10.41 -7.74
CA GLN A 354 -14.41 -11.62 -8.47
C GLN A 354 -14.52 -11.33 -9.97
N TYR A 355 -15.25 -10.28 -10.35
CA TYR A 355 -15.38 -9.84 -11.74
C TYR A 355 -14.02 -9.52 -12.38
N PHE A 356 -13.15 -8.82 -11.67
CA PHE A 356 -11.78 -8.54 -12.11
C PHE A 356 -11.00 -9.85 -12.35
N GLY A 357 -11.12 -10.82 -11.46
CA GLY A 357 -10.53 -12.14 -11.60
C GLY A 357 -11.00 -12.89 -12.85
N GLU A 358 -12.29 -12.82 -13.14
CA GLU A 358 -12.91 -13.52 -14.27
C GLU A 358 -12.65 -12.83 -15.63
N LYS A 359 -12.62 -11.49 -15.67
CA LYS A 359 -12.61 -10.72 -16.92
C LYS A 359 -11.26 -10.06 -17.22
N VAL A 360 -10.56 -9.55 -16.20
CA VAL A 360 -9.34 -8.74 -16.42
C VAL A 360 -8.07 -9.58 -16.30
N LEU A 361 -7.97 -10.49 -15.32
CA LEU A 361 -6.76 -11.31 -15.14
C LEU A 361 -6.38 -12.12 -16.39
N PRO A 362 -7.30 -12.80 -17.10
CA PRO A 362 -6.94 -13.54 -18.32
C PRO A 362 -6.37 -12.64 -19.42
N LEU A 363 -6.82 -11.41 -19.51
CA LEU A 363 -6.31 -10.44 -20.49
C LEU A 363 -4.90 -9.95 -20.10
N LEU A 364 -4.64 -9.73 -18.79
CA LEU A 364 -3.29 -9.40 -18.31
C LEU A 364 -2.28 -10.54 -18.55
N GLU A 365 -2.73 -11.78 -18.51
CA GLU A 365 -1.92 -12.96 -18.87
C GLU A 365 -1.62 -12.98 -20.36
N GLN A 366 -2.62 -12.72 -21.20
CA GLN A 366 -2.46 -12.65 -22.68
C GLN A 366 -1.48 -11.54 -23.09
N GLU A 367 -1.49 -10.40 -22.39
CA GLU A 367 -0.54 -9.30 -22.59
C GLU A 367 0.86 -9.58 -22.02
N GLY A 368 1.07 -10.73 -21.38
CA GLY A 368 2.34 -11.12 -20.78
C GLY A 368 2.76 -10.26 -19.56
N LEU A 369 1.79 -9.62 -18.93
CA LEU A 369 2.00 -8.85 -17.70
C LEU A 369 2.01 -9.75 -16.46
N ARG A 370 1.33 -10.88 -16.55
CA ARG A 370 1.23 -11.88 -15.49
C ARG A 370 1.32 -13.28 -16.04
N PHE A 371 1.72 -14.23 -15.20
CA PHE A 371 1.63 -15.65 -15.47
C PHE A 371 0.36 -16.22 -14.83
N SER A 372 -0.21 -17.25 -15.46
CA SER A 372 -1.35 -17.96 -14.90
C SER A 372 -1.02 -18.52 -13.51
N PHE A 373 -1.90 -18.28 -12.56
CA PHE A 373 -1.75 -18.77 -11.21
C PHE A 373 -2.37 -20.16 -11.08
N ASN A 374 -1.54 -21.19 -10.93
CA ASN A 374 -2.00 -22.58 -10.85
C ASN A 374 -2.21 -23.07 -9.41
N GLY A 375 -2.27 -22.17 -8.42
CA GLY A 375 -2.42 -22.49 -6.99
C GLY A 375 -1.34 -23.45 -6.50
N LYS A 376 -0.59 -23.10 -5.44
CA LYS A 376 0.24 -24.10 -4.74
C LYS A 376 -0.54 -24.76 -3.64
#